data_5af19416b1b80df732bdfbf354b60979
#
_entry.id   5af19416b1b80df732bdfbf354b60979
#
_cell.length_a   1.000
_cell.length_b   1.000
_cell.length_c   1.000
_cell.angle_alpha   90.00
_cell.angle_beta   90.00
_cell.angle_gamma   90.00
#
_symmetry.space_group_name_H-M   'P 1'
#
loop_
_entity.id
_entity.type
_entity.pdbx_description
1 polymer ?
#
loop_
_entity_poly.entity_id
_entity_poly.type
_entity_poly.pdbx_seq_one_letter_code
_entity_poly.pdbx_strand_id
1 'polypeptide(L)'
;MKICFYALREYDELHFCNAMKKKYGIDFTYSTEYPNDRNISLAEGCDGMSCTPCDMSRKVLEAFRNVGVKYILTRSIGYDHVDLAAARELGMKVDNVSYTPTGVADYAIMLMLASVRRFAHILRRADLQDYSLKNKLGRDFSACTVGVMGTGRIGTTVIQHLSGFGCRILAYDVHENETAKRFAQYVDRDTIFRESDIITLHMNANDDNYHIIGHDSIAKMKPGAYIINTARGKLVDSDAIIAGIESGKLGGAALDVLEYENGLYYYNRMGEVIVNQKLAILRSFPNVILSPHTAFYTAEDVRDMVEGIFRSCYEFETGKKPHGVEA
;
A
#
# COMPACT_ATOMS: atom_id res chain seq x y z
N MET A 1 -11.08 -20.36 20.06
CA MET A 1 -9.77 -19.71 19.79
C MET A 1 -9.63 -18.41 20.58
N LYS A 2 -8.38 -18.00 20.84
CA LYS A 2 -8.03 -16.69 21.39
C LYS A 2 -6.92 -16.06 20.55
N ILE A 3 -6.98 -14.75 20.29
CA ILE A 3 -6.01 -14.02 19.46
C ILE A 3 -5.33 -12.93 20.29
N CYS A 4 -4.03 -12.71 20.05
CA CYS A 4 -3.31 -11.54 20.55
C CYS A 4 -3.10 -10.55 19.40
N PHE A 5 -3.65 -9.34 19.51
CA PHE A 5 -3.42 -8.27 18.56
C PHE A 5 -2.22 -7.43 18.99
N TYR A 6 -1.29 -7.17 18.08
CA TYR A 6 -0.17 -6.25 18.26
C TYR A 6 -0.35 -5.02 17.36
N ALA A 7 0.23 -3.89 17.76
CA ALA A 7 0.04 -2.61 17.10
C ALA A 7 -1.45 -2.29 16.86
N LEU A 8 -2.32 -2.64 17.82
CA LEU A 8 -3.74 -2.34 17.73
C LEU A 8 -3.95 -0.84 18.01
N ARG A 9 -4.65 -0.17 17.14
CA ARG A 9 -5.04 1.23 17.29
C ARG A 9 -6.36 1.30 18.03
N GLU A 10 -6.31 1.68 19.32
CA GLU A 10 -7.50 1.72 20.18
C GLU A 10 -8.56 2.68 19.66
N TYR A 11 -8.14 3.77 19.03
CA TYR A 11 -9.04 4.84 18.57
C TYR A 11 -9.86 4.48 17.32
N ASP A 12 -9.44 3.47 16.54
CA ASP A 12 -10.14 3.09 15.30
C ASP A 12 -10.39 1.58 15.12
N GLU A 13 -9.64 0.69 15.78
CA GLU A 13 -9.79 -0.76 15.62
C GLU A 13 -10.52 -1.42 16.80
N LEU A 14 -10.37 -0.93 18.04
CA LEU A 14 -10.85 -1.62 19.24
C LEU A 14 -12.37 -1.82 19.25
N HIS A 15 -13.14 -0.85 18.77
CA HIS A 15 -14.59 -0.98 18.71
C HIS A 15 -15.04 -2.04 17.69
N PHE A 16 -14.31 -2.20 16.56
CA PHE A 16 -14.54 -3.29 15.61
C PHE A 16 -14.16 -4.63 16.21
N CYS A 17 -13.01 -4.74 16.92
CA CYS A 17 -12.62 -5.97 17.61
C CYS A 17 -13.71 -6.41 18.60
N ASN A 18 -14.27 -5.50 19.39
CA ASN A 18 -15.33 -5.79 20.33
C ASN A 18 -16.64 -6.25 19.64
N ALA A 19 -16.96 -5.68 18.48
CA ALA A 19 -18.11 -6.11 17.68
C ALA A 19 -17.87 -7.52 17.08
N MET A 20 -16.67 -7.79 16.56
CA MET A 20 -16.32 -9.08 15.96
C MET A 20 -16.19 -10.19 17.01
N LYS A 21 -15.68 -9.89 18.22
CA LYS A 21 -15.72 -10.82 19.36
C LYS A 21 -17.15 -11.33 19.62
N LYS A 22 -18.13 -10.43 19.62
CA LYS A 22 -19.56 -10.80 19.81
C LYS A 22 -20.09 -11.63 18.63
N LYS A 23 -19.69 -11.28 17.40
CA LYS A 23 -20.17 -11.94 16.17
C LYS A 23 -19.62 -13.36 16.02
N TYR A 24 -18.34 -13.55 16.27
CA TYR A 24 -17.62 -14.82 16.02
C TYR A 24 -17.37 -15.68 17.26
N GLY A 25 -17.61 -15.14 18.48
CA GLY A 25 -17.36 -15.84 19.74
C GLY A 25 -15.88 -16.07 20.05
N ILE A 26 -14.99 -15.29 19.44
CA ILE A 26 -13.53 -15.43 19.57
C ILE A 26 -13.01 -14.36 20.54
N ASP A 27 -12.30 -14.79 21.57
CA ASP A 27 -11.68 -13.90 22.54
C ASP A 27 -10.39 -13.28 22.02
N PHE A 28 -10.07 -12.07 22.48
CA PHE A 28 -8.82 -11.43 22.15
C PHE A 28 -8.18 -10.69 23.33
N THR A 29 -6.87 -10.53 23.24
CA THR A 29 -6.06 -9.60 24.02
C THR A 29 -5.28 -8.72 23.06
N TYR A 30 -4.68 -7.62 23.53
CA TYR A 30 -3.97 -6.75 22.61
C TYR A 30 -2.83 -5.96 23.29
N SER A 31 -1.91 -5.50 22.44
CA SER A 31 -0.91 -4.48 22.72
C SER A 31 -1.01 -3.36 21.67
N THR A 32 -0.83 -2.12 22.08
CA THR A 32 -0.70 -0.98 21.16
C THR A 32 0.70 -0.89 20.53
N GLU A 33 1.65 -1.65 21.08
CA GLU A 33 3.01 -1.74 20.54
C GLU A 33 3.15 -2.86 19.51
N TYR A 34 4.11 -2.70 18.61
CA TYR A 34 4.57 -3.79 17.74
C TYR A 34 5.19 -4.92 18.56
N PRO A 35 5.22 -6.17 18.02
CA PRO A 35 5.89 -7.28 18.67
C PRO A 35 7.35 -6.96 18.98
N ASN A 36 7.79 -7.27 20.19
CA ASN A 36 9.17 -7.13 20.63
C ASN A 36 9.46 -8.10 21.76
N ASP A 37 10.72 -8.28 22.14
CA ASP A 37 11.14 -9.25 23.16
C ASP A 37 10.47 -9.04 24.54
N ARG A 38 9.89 -7.85 24.81
CA ARG A 38 9.24 -7.54 26.10
C ARG A 38 7.75 -7.90 26.12
N ASN A 39 7.11 -7.97 24.94
CA ASN A 39 5.66 -8.13 24.86
C ASN A 39 5.18 -9.40 24.15
N ILE A 40 6.05 -10.21 23.56
CA ILE A 40 5.68 -11.49 22.93
C ILE A 40 4.95 -12.42 23.90
N SER A 41 5.32 -12.40 25.19
CA SER A 41 4.63 -13.18 26.24
C SER A 41 3.14 -12.86 26.41
N LEU A 42 2.65 -11.71 25.94
CA LEU A 42 1.21 -11.41 25.92
C LEU A 42 0.41 -12.38 25.04
N ALA A 43 1.07 -13.07 24.12
CA ALA A 43 0.46 -14.11 23.29
C ALA A 43 0.40 -15.48 23.96
N GLU A 44 0.91 -15.67 25.19
CA GLU A 44 0.75 -16.92 25.92
C GLU A 44 -0.74 -17.25 26.11
N GLY A 45 -1.10 -18.51 25.80
CA GLY A 45 -2.49 -18.97 25.83
C GLY A 45 -3.35 -18.45 24.67
N CYS A 46 -2.75 -17.76 23.68
CA CYS A 46 -3.42 -17.43 22.43
C CYS A 46 -3.05 -18.45 21.35
N ASP A 47 -4.04 -18.81 20.52
CA ASP A 47 -3.82 -19.69 19.36
C ASP A 47 -3.19 -18.93 18.18
N GLY A 48 -3.54 -17.66 18.03
CA GLY A 48 -3.07 -16.80 16.96
C GLY A 48 -2.56 -15.44 17.44
N MET A 49 -1.71 -14.84 16.63
CA MET A 49 -1.35 -13.42 16.75
C MET A 49 -1.74 -12.67 15.49
N SER A 50 -2.05 -11.38 15.64
CA SER A 50 -2.32 -10.49 14.52
C SER A 50 -1.57 -9.18 14.67
N CYS A 51 -0.97 -8.70 13.57
CA CYS A 51 -0.38 -7.36 13.51
C CYS A 51 -0.55 -6.73 12.12
N THR A 52 -0.35 -5.42 12.04
CA THR A 52 -0.07 -4.72 10.80
C THR A 52 1.36 -5.06 10.31
N PRO A 53 1.74 -4.78 9.06
CA PRO A 53 3.05 -5.13 8.54
C PRO A 53 4.20 -4.69 9.46
N CYS A 54 4.99 -5.64 9.88
CA CYS A 54 6.19 -5.47 10.69
C CYS A 54 7.16 -6.63 10.42
N ASP A 55 8.32 -6.64 11.05
CA ASP A 55 9.25 -7.76 10.95
C ASP A 55 8.62 -9.06 11.44
N MET A 56 8.43 -10.02 10.54
CA MET A 56 8.01 -11.40 10.80
C MET A 56 9.06 -12.38 10.24
N SER A 57 10.33 -12.07 10.50
CA SER A 57 11.45 -12.97 10.20
C SER A 57 11.38 -14.26 11.03
N ARG A 58 12.16 -15.26 10.64
CA ARG A 58 12.31 -16.54 11.37
C ARG A 58 12.44 -16.34 12.89
N LYS A 59 13.30 -15.40 13.32
CA LYS A 59 13.52 -15.14 14.76
C LYS A 59 12.23 -14.78 15.49
N VAL A 60 11.44 -13.90 14.89
CA VAL A 60 10.17 -13.45 15.48
C VAL A 60 9.13 -14.56 15.48
N LEU A 61 9.05 -15.35 14.38
CA LEU A 61 8.15 -16.50 14.28
C LEU A 61 8.50 -17.59 15.31
N GLU A 62 9.78 -17.89 15.51
CA GLU A 62 10.25 -18.82 16.55
C GLU A 62 9.83 -18.38 17.95
N ALA A 63 9.96 -17.08 18.24
CA ALA A 63 9.55 -16.52 19.53
C ALA A 63 8.04 -16.68 19.75
N PHE A 64 7.19 -16.42 18.75
CA PHE A 64 5.76 -16.68 18.83
C PHE A 64 5.42 -18.17 18.93
N ARG A 65 6.15 -19.03 18.20
CA ARG A 65 5.97 -20.49 18.29
C ARG A 65 6.26 -21.01 19.69
N ASN A 66 7.29 -20.48 20.36
CA ASN A 66 7.70 -20.87 21.70
C ASN A 66 6.66 -20.53 22.78
N VAL A 67 5.85 -19.48 22.59
CA VAL A 67 4.73 -19.14 23.49
C VAL A 67 3.40 -19.78 23.07
N GLY A 68 3.41 -20.69 22.09
CA GLY A 68 2.27 -21.54 21.74
C GLY A 68 1.41 -21.02 20.57
N VAL A 69 1.78 -19.93 19.92
CA VAL A 69 1.08 -19.38 18.75
C VAL A 69 1.22 -20.34 17.56
N LYS A 70 0.10 -20.60 16.89
CA LYS A 70 0.02 -21.48 15.71
C LYS A 70 -0.37 -20.74 14.44
N TYR A 71 -1.02 -19.57 14.57
CA TYR A 71 -1.57 -18.80 13.47
C TYR A 71 -0.98 -17.40 13.45
N ILE A 72 -0.43 -17.00 12.31
CA ILE A 72 0.05 -15.63 12.03
C ILE A 72 -0.95 -14.98 11.10
N LEU A 73 -1.59 -13.92 11.56
CA LEU A 73 -2.70 -13.26 10.87
C LEU A 73 -2.32 -11.81 10.61
N THR A 74 -1.91 -11.50 9.37
CA THR A 74 -1.53 -10.12 9.05
C THR A 74 -2.73 -9.26 8.67
N ARG A 75 -2.87 -8.07 9.31
CA ARG A 75 -3.90 -7.06 8.98
C ARG A 75 -3.48 -6.25 7.75
N SER A 76 -3.18 -6.94 6.65
CA SER A 76 -2.80 -6.34 5.37
C SER A 76 -3.13 -7.28 4.22
N ILE A 77 -3.30 -6.74 3.01
CA ILE A 77 -3.39 -7.55 1.78
C ILE A 77 -2.03 -8.14 1.45
N GLY A 78 -0.97 -7.32 1.51
CA GLY A 78 0.39 -7.77 1.29
C GLY A 78 0.95 -8.51 2.50
N TYR A 79 1.75 -9.55 2.25
CA TYR A 79 2.35 -10.42 3.26
C TYR A 79 3.86 -10.62 3.02
N ASP A 80 4.47 -9.78 2.22
CA ASP A 80 5.89 -9.79 1.86
C ASP A 80 6.84 -9.53 3.05
N HIS A 81 6.31 -9.13 4.20
CA HIS A 81 7.01 -8.98 5.47
C HIS A 81 7.08 -10.27 6.30
N VAL A 82 6.40 -11.36 5.89
CA VAL A 82 6.36 -12.65 6.60
C VAL A 82 7.27 -13.67 5.93
N ASP A 83 8.17 -14.27 6.70
CA ASP A 83 8.99 -15.40 6.23
C ASP A 83 8.13 -16.67 6.15
N LEU A 84 7.48 -16.88 4.99
CA LEU A 84 6.59 -18.02 4.75
C LEU A 84 7.32 -19.36 4.81
N ALA A 85 8.60 -19.41 4.43
CA ALA A 85 9.39 -20.64 4.49
C ALA A 85 9.62 -21.04 5.95
N ALA A 86 10.03 -20.09 6.78
CA ALA A 86 10.20 -20.31 8.22
C ALA A 86 8.86 -20.67 8.89
N ALA A 87 7.76 -19.98 8.56
CA ALA A 87 6.44 -20.30 9.11
C ALA A 87 6.04 -21.76 8.82
N ARG A 88 6.25 -22.22 7.58
CA ARG A 88 5.96 -23.61 7.18
C ARG A 88 6.82 -24.63 7.94
N GLU A 89 8.14 -24.38 8.07
CA GLU A 89 9.05 -25.25 8.81
C GLU A 89 8.69 -25.33 10.31
N LEU A 90 8.21 -24.24 10.89
CA LEU A 90 7.76 -24.16 12.27
C LEU A 90 6.34 -24.75 12.49
N GLY A 91 5.68 -25.20 11.42
CA GLY A 91 4.31 -25.72 11.47
C GLY A 91 3.27 -24.64 11.83
N MET A 92 3.56 -23.38 11.50
CA MET A 92 2.64 -22.25 11.69
C MET A 92 1.88 -21.99 10.40
N LYS A 93 0.61 -21.62 10.53
CA LYS A 93 -0.20 -21.18 9.38
C LYS A 93 -0.20 -19.66 9.29
N VAL A 94 -0.11 -19.15 8.08
CA VAL A 94 -0.15 -17.72 7.80
C VAL A 94 -1.41 -17.41 7.01
N ASP A 95 -2.12 -16.36 7.41
CA ASP A 95 -3.25 -15.81 6.65
C ASP A 95 -3.17 -14.30 6.58
N ASN A 96 -3.72 -13.74 5.51
CA ASN A 96 -3.82 -12.31 5.28
C ASN A 96 -5.28 -11.88 5.14
N VAL A 97 -5.54 -10.60 5.20
CA VAL A 97 -6.89 -10.07 5.03
C VAL A 97 -7.13 -9.56 3.63
N SER A 98 -8.40 -9.47 3.28
CA SER A 98 -8.88 -8.81 2.06
C SER A 98 -9.93 -7.78 2.45
N TYR A 99 -9.80 -6.57 1.93
CA TYR A 99 -10.77 -5.50 2.07
C TYR A 99 -11.22 -4.99 0.70
N THR A 100 -12.16 -4.06 0.66
CA THR A 100 -12.66 -3.52 -0.61
C THR A 100 -11.53 -2.79 -1.35
N PRO A 101 -11.44 -2.90 -2.68
CA PRO A 101 -10.40 -2.19 -3.42
C PRO A 101 -10.67 -0.69 -3.58
N THR A 102 -11.86 -0.23 -3.16
CA THR A 102 -12.37 1.12 -3.42
C THR A 102 -11.54 2.20 -2.75
N GLY A 103 -11.20 2.03 -1.46
CA GLY A 103 -10.44 3.03 -0.71
C GLY A 103 -9.09 3.35 -1.37
N VAL A 104 -8.31 2.32 -1.70
CA VAL A 104 -7.02 2.48 -2.37
C VAL A 104 -7.17 3.03 -3.79
N ALA A 105 -8.21 2.60 -4.53
CA ALA A 105 -8.47 3.10 -5.88
C ALA A 105 -8.80 4.58 -5.89
N ASP A 106 -9.67 5.03 -4.99
CA ASP A 106 -10.05 6.45 -4.85
C ASP A 106 -8.86 7.30 -4.42
N TYR A 107 -8.03 6.77 -3.50
CA TYR A 107 -6.81 7.45 -3.08
C TYR A 107 -5.81 7.63 -4.23
N ALA A 108 -5.61 6.60 -5.05
CA ALA A 108 -4.75 6.69 -6.22
C ALA A 108 -5.26 7.75 -7.21
N ILE A 109 -6.57 7.81 -7.47
CA ILE A 109 -7.19 8.82 -8.34
C ILE A 109 -7.05 10.23 -7.75
N MET A 110 -7.25 10.38 -6.44
CA MET A 110 -7.01 11.65 -5.74
C MET A 110 -5.57 12.12 -5.94
N LEU A 111 -4.58 11.22 -5.79
CA LEU A 111 -3.17 11.54 -6.01
C LEU A 111 -2.88 11.93 -7.47
N MET A 112 -3.51 11.25 -8.45
CA MET A 112 -3.40 11.63 -9.87
C MET A 112 -3.93 13.05 -10.11
N LEU A 113 -5.14 13.34 -9.64
CA LEU A 113 -5.77 14.67 -9.76
C LEU A 113 -4.94 15.74 -9.06
N ALA A 114 -4.48 15.49 -7.84
CA ALA A 114 -3.64 16.41 -7.07
C ALA A 114 -2.31 16.70 -7.79
N SER A 115 -1.72 15.70 -8.45
CA SER A 115 -0.47 15.82 -9.18
C SER A 115 -0.63 16.70 -10.44
N VAL A 116 -1.55 16.36 -11.34
CA VAL A 116 -1.73 17.11 -12.61
C VAL A 116 -2.27 18.53 -12.40
N ARG A 117 -3.01 18.76 -11.29
CA ARG A 117 -3.48 20.07 -10.87
C ARG A 117 -2.49 20.83 -9.99
N ARG A 118 -1.32 20.23 -9.67
CA ARG A 118 -0.28 20.81 -8.79
C ARG A 118 -0.84 21.23 -7.42
N PHE A 119 -1.85 20.51 -6.94
CA PHE A 119 -2.69 20.93 -5.81
C PHE A 119 -1.89 21.12 -4.52
N ALA A 120 -0.99 20.16 -4.18
CA ALA A 120 -0.14 20.27 -3.00
C ALA A 120 0.79 21.49 -3.06
N HIS A 121 1.34 21.82 -4.24
CA HIS A 121 2.13 23.04 -4.44
C HIS A 121 1.30 24.30 -4.24
N ILE A 122 0.09 24.32 -4.79
CA ILE A 122 -0.83 25.47 -4.66
C ILE A 122 -1.15 25.74 -3.19
N LEU A 123 -1.49 24.70 -2.42
CA LEU A 123 -1.79 24.84 -0.99
C LEU A 123 -0.59 25.39 -0.20
N ARG A 124 0.61 24.79 -0.37
CA ARG A 124 1.84 25.27 0.29
C ARG A 124 2.14 26.75 -0.01
N ARG A 125 1.85 27.20 -1.23
CA ARG A 125 2.04 28.61 -1.60
C ARG A 125 0.94 29.50 -1.01
N ALA A 126 -0.30 29.03 -0.96
CA ALA A 126 -1.42 29.76 -0.35
C ALA A 126 -1.19 29.98 1.16
N ASP A 127 -0.64 28.99 1.87
CA ASP A 127 -0.26 29.10 3.30
C ASP A 127 0.78 30.22 3.53
N LEU A 128 1.58 30.55 2.49
CA LEU A 128 2.56 31.64 2.49
C LEU A 128 2.00 32.94 1.86
N GLN A 129 0.67 33.02 1.67
CA GLN A 129 -0.03 34.15 1.07
C GLN A 129 0.38 34.49 -0.39
N ASP A 130 0.93 33.48 -1.12
CA ASP A 130 1.13 33.64 -2.55
C ASP A 130 -0.11 33.19 -3.33
N TYR A 131 -0.96 34.13 -3.63
CA TYR A 131 -2.20 33.93 -4.40
C TYR A 131 -2.01 34.15 -5.92
N SER A 132 -0.79 34.34 -6.40
CA SER A 132 -0.49 34.47 -7.83
C SER A 132 -0.70 33.18 -8.60
N LEU A 133 -0.93 33.27 -9.92
CA LEU A 133 -1.06 32.09 -10.79
C LEU A 133 0.29 31.55 -11.31
N LYS A 134 1.39 32.25 -11.08
CA LYS A 134 2.71 31.90 -11.59
C LYS A 134 3.13 30.51 -11.10
N ASN A 135 3.52 29.62 -12.03
CA ASN A 135 3.94 28.24 -11.80
C ASN A 135 2.87 27.31 -11.19
N LYS A 136 1.58 27.68 -11.27
CA LYS A 136 0.45 26.90 -10.75
C LYS A 136 -0.43 26.29 -11.85
N LEU A 137 -0.03 26.46 -13.13
CA LEU A 137 -0.78 25.91 -14.27
C LEU A 137 -0.79 24.38 -14.20
N GLY A 138 -1.98 23.79 -14.17
CA GLY A 138 -2.23 22.36 -14.23
C GLY A 138 -2.75 21.92 -15.60
N ARG A 139 -3.18 20.67 -15.70
CA ARG A 139 -3.79 20.08 -16.90
C ARG A 139 -5.19 19.57 -16.60
N ASP A 140 -6.04 19.53 -17.61
CA ASP A 140 -7.33 18.85 -17.54
C ASP A 140 -7.10 17.33 -17.57
N PHE A 141 -7.77 16.63 -16.66
CA PHE A 141 -7.58 15.19 -16.51
C PHE A 141 -8.06 14.42 -17.74
N SER A 142 -9.15 14.86 -18.36
CA SER A 142 -9.69 14.30 -19.62
C SER A 142 -8.72 14.38 -20.80
N ALA A 143 -7.77 15.33 -20.77
CA ALA A 143 -6.73 15.46 -21.80
C ALA A 143 -5.51 14.55 -21.55
N CYS A 144 -5.52 13.77 -20.46
CA CYS A 144 -4.41 12.88 -20.10
C CYS A 144 -4.66 11.45 -20.61
N THR A 145 -3.56 10.75 -20.90
CA THR A 145 -3.55 9.29 -21.03
C THR A 145 -3.04 8.71 -19.70
N VAL A 146 -3.82 7.85 -19.07
CA VAL A 146 -3.46 7.15 -17.84
C VAL A 146 -3.06 5.73 -18.14
N GLY A 147 -1.83 5.35 -17.80
CA GLY A 147 -1.31 3.98 -17.87
C GLY A 147 -1.47 3.29 -16.51
N VAL A 148 -2.26 2.24 -16.44
CA VAL A 148 -2.50 1.44 -15.24
C VAL A 148 -1.69 0.17 -15.33
N MET A 149 -0.73 -0.01 -14.44
CA MET A 149 0.13 -1.19 -14.36
C MET A 149 -0.31 -2.07 -13.19
N GLY A 150 -0.77 -3.28 -13.51
CA GLY A 150 -1.45 -4.19 -12.60
C GLY A 150 -2.97 -4.01 -12.67
N THR A 151 -3.67 -5.07 -13.12
CA THR A 151 -5.14 -5.09 -13.29
C THR A 151 -5.80 -6.14 -12.38
N GLY A 152 -5.22 -6.35 -11.20
CA GLY A 152 -5.85 -7.08 -10.10
C GLY A 152 -7.08 -6.34 -9.57
N ARG A 153 -7.53 -6.67 -8.38
CA ARG A 153 -8.74 -6.06 -7.79
C ARG A 153 -8.66 -4.53 -7.74
N ILE A 154 -7.56 -3.97 -7.21
CA ILE A 154 -7.38 -2.51 -7.06
C ILE A 154 -7.26 -1.84 -8.44
N GLY A 155 -6.34 -2.31 -9.31
CA GLY A 155 -6.14 -1.69 -10.63
C GLY A 155 -7.38 -1.74 -11.52
N THR A 156 -8.16 -2.83 -11.49
CA THR A 156 -9.45 -2.91 -12.18
C THR A 156 -10.44 -1.88 -11.64
N THR A 157 -10.51 -1.68 -10.31
CA THR A 157 -11.38 -0.66 -9.71
C THR A 157 -10.94 0.75 -10.10
N VAL A 158 -9.62 1.01 -10.09
CA VAL A 158 -9.07 2.29 -10.62
C VAL A 158 -9.53 2.53 -12.05
N ILE A 159 -9.40 1.54 -12.93
CA ILE A 159 -9.84 1.65 -14.34
C ILE A 159 -11.34 1.95 -14.44
N GLN A 160 -12.17 1.26 -13.64
CA GLN A 160 -13.61 1.51 -13.61
C GLN A 160 -13.96 2.93 -13.15
N HIS A 161 -13.33 3.41 -12.08
CA HIS A 161 -13.57 4.77 -11.58
C HIS A 161 -13.05 5.82 -12.56
N LEU A 162 -11.90 5.59 -13.19
CA LEU A 162 -11.34 6.49 -14.20
C LEU A 162 -12.21 6.65 -15.44
N SER A 163 -13.05 5.66 -15.78
CA SER A 163 -13.91 5.71 -16.96
C SER A 163 -14.86 6.92 -16.97
N GLY A 164 -15.21 7.44 -15.79
CA GLY A 164 -16.05 8.63 -15.64
C GLY A 164 -15.33 9.97 -15.91
N PHE A 165 -14.00 9.98 -15.98
CA PHE A 165 -13.23 11.23 -16.18
C PHE A 165 -12.98 11.59 -17.65
N GLY A 166 -13.31 10.69 -18.59
CA GLY A 166 -13.14 10.94 -20.02
C GLY A 166 -11.67 10.91 -20.49
N CYS A 167 -10.73 10.45 -19.69
CA CYS A 167 -9.33 10.26 -20.06
C CYS A 167 -9.14 8.96 -20.85
N ARG A 168 -8.09 8.89 -21.68
CA ARG A 168 -7.68 7.64 -22.33
C ARG A 168 -7.01 6.74 -21.27
N ILE A 169 -7.45 5.48 -21.17
CA ILE A 169 -6.93 4.52 -20.21
C ILE A 169 -6.20 3.39 -20.94
N LEU A 170 -4.92 3.21 -20.66
CA LEU A 170 -4.10 2.09 -21.07
C LEU A 170 -3.90 1.15 -19.90
N ALA A 171 -3.87 -0.15 -20.12
CA ALA A 171 -3.67 -1.16 -19.10
C ALA A 171 -2.52 -2.10 -19.48
N TYR A 172 -1.75 -2.52 -18.48
CA TYR A 172 -0.75 -3.56 -18.59
C TYR A 172 -0.82 -4.50 -17.39
N ASP A 173 -0.87 -5.79 -17.67
CA ASP A 173 -0.70 -6.86 -16.68
C ASP A 173 -0.15 -8.09 -17.39
N VAL A 174 0.43 -9.04 -16.64
CA VAL A 174 0.81 -10.37 -17.16
C VAL A 174 -0.42 -11.24 -17.44
N HIS A 175 -1.54 -10.95 -16.76
CA HIS A 175 -2.84 -11.58 -16.98
C HIS A 175 -3.90 -10.50 -17.22
N GLU A 176 -4.47 -10.49 -18.42
CA GLU A 176 -5.50 -9.52 -18.74
C GLU A 176 -6.81 -9.81 -17.98
N ASN A 177 -7.46 -8.76 -17.51
CA ASN A 177 -8.72 -8.83 -16.77
C ASN A 177 -9.90 -8.42 -17.67
N GLU A 178 -10.88 -9.31 -17.86
CA GLU A 178 -12.02 -9.07 -18.74
C GLU A 178 -12.89 -7.87 -18.32
N THR A 179 -12.95 -7.57 -17.02
CA THR A 179 -13.66 -6.39 -16.54
C THR A 179 -12.90 -5.11 -16.91
N ALA A 180 -11.59 -5.10 -16.76
CA ALA A 180 -10.75 -3.96 -17.14
C ALA A 180 -10.78 -3.68 -18.64
N LYS A 181 -10.85 -4.71 -19.50
CA LYS A 181 -10.97 -4.57 -20.97
C LYS A 181 -12.15 -3.74 -21.44
N ARG A 182 -13.20 -3.65 -20.63
CA ARG A 182 -14.39 -2.85 -20.96
C ARG A 182 -14.15 -1.34 -20.94
N PHE A 183 -13.10 -0.91 -20.24
CA PHE A 183 -12.84 0.50 -19.97
C PHE A 183 -11.43 0.95 -20.35
N ALA A 184 -10.50 0.00 -20.57
CA ALA A 184 -9.11 0.28 -20.88
C ALA A 184 -8.62 -0.54 -22.08
N GLN A 185 -7.68 0.02 -22.83
CA GLN A 185 -6.96 -0.68 -23.88
C GLN A 185 -5.73 -1.37 -23.28
N TYR A 186 -5.65 -2.70 -23.37
CA TYR A 186 -4.41 -3.42 -23.02
C TYR A 186 -3.33 -3.19 -24.06
N VAL A 187 -2.13 -2.94 -23.56
CA VAL A 187 -0.93 -2.68 -24.37
C VAL A 187 0.29 -3.30 -23.67
N ASP A 188 1.41 -3.40 -24.43
CA ASP A 188 2.68 -3.81 -23.84
C ASP A 188 3.23 -2.76 -22.86
N ARG A 189 4.16 -3.18 -22.00
CA ARG A 189 4.78 -2.35 -20.98
C ARG A 189 5.48 -1.11 -21.55
N ASP A 190 6.16 -1.25 -22.66
CA ASP A 190 6.88 -0.14 -23.29
C ASP A 190 5.92 0.90 -23.89
N THR A 191 4.76 0.48 -24.36
CA THR A 191 3.69 1.39 -24.81
C THR A 191 3.10 2.16 -23.62
N ILE A 192 2.92 1.54 -22.43
CA ILE A 192 2.55 2.27 -21.20
C ILE A 192 3.55 3.41 -20.96
N PHE A 193 4.85 3.13 -21.00
CA PHE A 193 5.85 4.16 -20.77
C PHE A 193 5.82 5.27 -21.81
N ARG A 194 5.71 4.94 -23.09
CA ARG A 194 5.78 5.95 -24.17
C ARG A 194 4.52 6.80 -24.30
N GLU A 195 3.34 6.25 -23.99
CA GLU A 195 2.09 6.93 -24.32
C GLU A 195 1.36 7.53 -23.12
N SER A 196 1.75 7.20 -21.89
CA SER A 196 1.06 7.71 -20.70
C SER A 196 1.57 9.07 -20.26
N ASP A 197 0.66 9.92 -19.85
CA ASP A 197 0.93 11.17 -19.14
C ASP A 197 1.01 10.93 -17.63
N ILE A 198 0.29 9.91 -17.15
CA ILE A 198 0.27 9.46 -15.76
C ILE A 198 0.43 7.94 -15.77
N ILE A 199 1.35 7.42 -14.97
CA ILE A 199 1.50 5.98 -14.75
C ILE A 199 1.19 5.67 -13.29
N THR A 200 0.28 4.72 -13.04
CA THR A 200 -0.12 4.31 -11.71
C THR A 200 0.10 2.81 -11.51
N LEU A 201 0.65 2.45 -10.34
CA LEU A 201 1.09 1.09 -10.04
C LEU A 201 0.12 0.42 -9.06
N HIS A 202 -0.34 -0.80 -9.43
CA HIS A 202 -1.28 -1.60 -8.65
C HIS A 202 -0.92 -3.10 -8.69
N MET A 203 0.37 -3.42 -8.75
CA MET A 203 0.90 -4.77 -8.80
C MET A 203 1.64 -5.14 -7.50
N ASN A 204 1.74 -6.42 -7.21
CA ASN A 204 2.61 -6.91 -6.15
C ASN A 204 4.07 -6.74 -6.55
N ALA A 205 4.95 -6.50 -5.58
CA ALA A 205 6.39 -6.48 -5.83
C ALA A 205 6.95 -7.90 -5.79
N ASN A 206 7.78 -8.23 -6.78
CA ASN A 206 8.55 -9.46 -6.90
C ASN A 206 9.88 -9.16 -7.64
N ASP A 207 10.71 -10.17 -7.83
CA ASP A 207 12.03 -9.99 -8.45
C ASP A 207 11.92 -9.54 -9.92
N ASP A 208 10.87 -9.96 -10.66
CA ASP A 208 10.68 -9.64 -12.08
C ASP A 208 10.28 -8.18 -12.32
N ASN A 209 9.71 -7.52 -11.30
CA ASN A 209 9.25 -6.13 -11.39
C ASN A 209 9.93 -5.18 -10.40
N TYR A 210 11.01 -5.63 -9.75
CA TYR A 210 11.84 -4.76 -8.93
C TYR A 210 12.33 -3.58 -9.75
N HIS A 211 12.12 -2.36 -9.24
CA HIS A 211 12.45 -1.12 -9.94
C HIS A 211 11.91 -1.02 -11.38
N ILE A 212 10.69 -1.55 -11.60
CA ILE A 212 10.02 -1.43 -12.91
C ILE A 212 9.91 0.03 -13.37
N ILE A 213 9.83 0.97 -12.41
CA ILE A 213 10.03 2.40 -12.62
C ILE A 213 11.47 2.72 -12.18
N GLY A 214 12.38 2.72 -13.12
CA GLY A 214 13.79 3.02 -12.97
C GLY A 214 14.28 3.95 -14.07
N HIS A 215 15.57 4.20 -14.16
CA HIS A 215 16.18 5.11 -15.14
C HIS A 215 15.77 4.78 -16.59
N ASP A 216 15.84 3.51 -16.98
CA ASP A 216 15.54 3.08 -18.35
C ASP A 216 14.06 3.28 -18.73
N SER A 217 13.14 2.98 -17.81
CA SER A 217 11.72 3.19 -18.05
C SER A 217 11.37 4.67 -18.09
N ILE A 218 11.93 5.48 -17.19
CA ILE A 218 11.73 6.94 -17.17
C ILE A 218 12.28 7.58 -18.46
N ALA A 219 13.42 7.11 -18.97
CA ALA A 219 13.95 7.61 -20.23
C ALA A 219 12.96 7.44 -21.41
N LYS A 220 12.17 6.36 -21.41
CA LYS A 220 11.14 6.07 -22.43
C LYS A 220 9.86 6.91 -22.26
N MET A 221 9.59 7.46 -21.07
CA MET A 221 8.33 8.17 -20.77
C MET A 221 8.22 9.48 -21.54
N LYS A 222 7.00 10.01 -21.60
CA LYS A 222 6.77 11.38 -22.09
C LYS A 222 7.49 12.39 -21.20
N PRO A 223 8.04 13.48 -21.75
CA PRO A 223 8.45 14.63 -20.94
C PRO A 223 7.28 15.16 -20.11
N GLY A 224 7.49 15.33 -18.81
CA GLY A 224 6.45 15.82 -17.91
C GLY A 224 5.48 14.72 -17.41
N ALA A 225 5.76 13.44 -17.60
CA ALA A 225 4.95 12.34 -17.07
C ALA A 225 4.96 12.32 -15.54
N TYR A 226 3.87 11.79 -14.95
CA TYR A 226 3.70 11.65 -13.49
C TYR A 226 3.70 10.18 -13.10
N ILE A 227 4.33 9.86 -11.96
CA ILE A 227 4.34 8.52 -11.37
C ILE A 227 3.49 8.52 -10.10
N ILE A 228 2.55 7.57 -10.01
CA ILE A 228 1.69 7.36 -8.84
C ILE A 228 1.95 5.95 -8.30
N ASN A 229 2.34 5.86 -7.04
CA ASN A 229 2.58 4.56 -6.42
C ASN A 229 1.84 4.44 -5.08
N THR A 230 0.78 3.63 -5.09
CA THR A 230 0.03 3.19 -3.90
C THR A 230 0.14 1.67 -3.70
N ALA A 231 1.14 1.03 -4.34
CA ALA A 231 1.32 -0.42 -4.30
C ALA A 231 2.46 -0.84 -3.36
N ARG A 232 3.72 -0.80 -3.84
CA ARG A 232 4.91 -1.15 -3.05
C ARG A 232 6.09 -0.25 -3.41
N GLY A 233 6.86 0.16 -2.40
CA GLY A 233 8.05 1.01 -2.59
C GLY A 233 9.06 0.41 -3.55
N LYS A 234 9.33 -0.89 -3.45
CA LYS A 234 10.28 -1.64 -4.30
C LYS A 234 9.99 -1.62 -5.81
N LEU A 235 8.81 -1.19 -6.24
CA LEU A 235 8.49 -1.02 -7.66
C LEU A 235 9.14 0.22 -8.28
N VAL A 236 9.57 1.17 -7.45
CA VAL A 236 10.06 2.48 -7.89
C VAL A 236 11.45 2.72 -7.33
N ASP A 237 12.41 2.94 -8.21
CA ASP A 237 13.74 3.40 -7.84
C ASP A 237 13.67 4.88 -7.45
N SER A 238 13.92 5.16 -6.17
CA SER A 238 13.87 6.52 -5.63
C SER A 238 14.93 7.44 -6.25
N ASP A 239 16.12 6.92 -6.60
CA ASP A 239 17.17 7.70 -7.25
C ASP A 239 16.78 8.06 -8.68
N ALA A 240 16.12 7.14 -9.39
CA ALA A 240 15.62 7.42 -10.74
C ALA A 240 14.50 8.49 -10.74
N ILE A 241 13.61 8.47 -9.73
CA ILE A 241 12.60 9.53 -9.56
C ILE A 241 13.26 10.88 -9.30
N ILE A 242 14.23 10.94 -8.38
CA ILE A 242 14.97 12.17 -8.06
C ILE A 242 15.62 12.73 -9.34
N ALA A 243 16.42 11.92 -10.04
CA ALA A 243 17.07 12.32 -11.29
C ALA A 243 16.07 12.73 -12.38
N GLY A 244 14.96 12.01 -12.50
CA GLY A 244 13.89 12.32 -13.46
C GLY A 244 13.22 13.67 -13.19
N ILE A 245 13.05 14.05 -11.93
CA ILE A 245 12.47 15.35 -11.53
C ILE A 245 13.50 16.47 -11.72
N GLU A 246 14.74 16.28 -11.29
CA GLU A 246 15.83 17.26 -11.41
C GLU A 246 16.13 17.59 -12.87
N SER A 247 16.10 16.61 -13.76
CA SER A 247 16.28 16.83 -15.21
C SER A 247 15.05 17.43 -15.91
N GLY A 248 13.90 17.54 -15.23
CA GLY A 248 12.63 17.94 -15.83
C GLY A 248 11.98 16.87 -16.72
N LYS A 249 12.50 15.65 -16.77
CA LYS A 249 11.92 14.53 -17.52
C LYS A 249 10.57 14.11 -16.92
N LEU A 250 10.47 14.07 -15.58
CA LEU A 250 9.21 13.82 -14.87
C LEU A 250 8.56 15.15 -14.47
N GLY A 251 7.26 15.24 -14.66
CA GLY A 251 6.42 16.34 -14.19
C GLY A 251 6.21 16.32 -12.68
N GLY A 252 6.34 15.15 -12.05
CA GLY A 252 6.24 14.94 -10.62
C GLY A 252 5.99 13.48 -10.25
N ALA A 253 5.82 13.24 -8.95
CA ALA A 253 5.45 11.94 -8.42
C ALA A 253 4.52 12.07 -7.21
N ALA A 254 3.63 11.09 -7.02
CA ALA A 254 2.86 10.94 -5.79
C ALA A 254 3.06 9.50 -5.26
N LEU A 255 3.69 9.41 -4.11
CA LEU A 255 4.17 8.15 -3.55
C LEU A 255 3.57 7.98 -2.16
N ASP A 256 2.65 7.03 -2.02
CA ASP A 256 2.11 6.62 -0.72
C ASP A 256 3.04 5.60 -0.03
N VAL A 257 3.85 4.92 -0.82
CA VAL A 257 4.82 3.92 -0.40
C VAL A 257 6.22 4.29 -0.89
N LEU A 258 7.23 3.97 -0.09
CA LEU A 258 8.63 4.22 -0.40
C LEU A 258 9.49 2.99 -0.15
N GLU A 259 10.63 2.91 -0.83
CA GLU A 259 11.67 1.99 -0.43
C GLU A 259 12.13 2.32 0.99
N TYR A 260 12.37 1.30 1.79
CA TYR A 260 12.86 1.44 3.17
C TYR A 260 11.93 2.24 4.11
N GLU A 261 10.61 2.17 3.88
CA GLU A 261 9.61 2.81 4.75
C GLU A 261 9.48 2.15 6.13
N ASN A 262 10.00 0.93 6.28
CA ASN A 262 9.97 0.19 7.53
C ASN A 262 10.64 0.97 8.67
N GLY A 263 9.96 1.04 9.83
CA GLY A 263 10.42 1.81 10.97
C GLY A 263 10.28 3.33 10.84
N LEU A 264 9.77 3.81 9.69
CA LEU A 264 9.49 5.21 9.43
C LEU A 264 7.97 5.46 9.45
N TYR A 265 7.23 4.80 8.57
CA TYR A 265 5.78 4.97 8.47
C TYR A 265 5.07 4.30 9.65
N TYR A 266 3.91 4.83 10.01
CA TYR A 266 3.09 4.45 11.17
C TYR A 266 3.67 4.83 12.54
N TYR A 267 4.84 5.48 12.59
CA TYR A 267 5.43 6.00 13.83
C TYR A 267 5.38 7.53 13.88
N ASN A 268 5.15 8.07 15.07
CA ASN A 268 5.36 9.49 15.29
C ASN A 268 6.87 9.76 15.42
N ARG A 269 7.43 10.39 14.39
CA ARG A 269 8.86 10.78 14.32
C ARG A 269 9.08 12.28 14.51
N MET A 270 8.08 12.97 15.09
CA MET A 270 8.16 14.42 15.31
C MET A 270 9.31 14.72 16.29
N GLY A 271 10.21 15.62 15.89
CA GLY A 271 11.38 15.99 16.68
C GLY A 271 12.57 15.02 16.59
N GLU A 272 12.46 13.93 15.84
CA GLU A 272 13.56 12.99 15.63
C GLU A 272 14.36 13.31 14.37
N VAL A 273 15.65 12.94 14.36
CA VAL A 273 16.48 12.98 13.17
C VAL A 273 16.16 11.73 12.32
N ILE A 274 15.57 11.94 11.14
CA ILE A 274 15.30 10.88 10.20
C ILE A 274 16.49 10.75 9.25
N VAL A 275 17.26 9.67 9.38
CA VAL A 275 18.42 9.39 8.52
C VAL A 275 17.94 8.70 7.25
N ASN A 276 17.31 9.49 6.35
CA ASN A 276 16.88 9.05 5.03
C ASN A 276 17.05 10.21 4.03
N GLN A 277 18.19 10.23 3.34
CA GLN A 277 18.54 11.31 2.42
C GLN A 277 17.54 11.38 1.24
N LYS A 278 17.12 10.24 0.67
CA LYS A 278 16.19 10.21 -0.46
C LYS A 278 14.84 10.79 -0.08
N LEU A 279 14.32 10.46 1.12
CA LEU A 279 13.09 11.04 1.64
C LEU A 279 13.22 12.56 1.78
N ALA A 280 14.34 13.06 2.31
CA ALA A 280 14.56 14.50 2.48
C ALA A 280 14.55 15.23 1.14
N ILE A 281 15.22 14.68 0.12
CA ILE A 281 15.24 15.23 -1.24
C ILE A 281 13.84 15.21 -1.85
N LEU A 282 13.15 14.07 -1.84
CA LEU A 282 11.80 13.94 -2.40
C LEU A 282 10.80 14.92 -1.74
N ARG A 283 10.91 15.13 -0.42
CA ARG A 283 10.07 16.11 0.30
C ARG A 283 10.35 17.55 -0.09
N SER A 284 11.55 17.86 -0.56
CA SER A 284 11.93 19.23 -0.99
C SER A 284 11.30 19.64 -2.33
N PHE A 285 10.92 18.68 -3.17
CA PHE A 285 10.38 18.97 -4.49
C PHE A 285 8.92 19.51 -4.41
N PRO A 286 8.62 20.61 -5.12
CA PRO A 286 7.27 21.19 -5.08
C PRO A 286 6.21 20.35 -5.82
N ASN A 287 6.64 19.46 -6.70
CA ASN A 287 5.84 18.59 -7.55
C ASN A 287 5.87 17.11 -7.09
N VAL A 288 6.32 16.86 -5.86
CA VAL A 288 6.23 15.54 -5.21
C VAL A 288 5.21 15.59 -4.08
N ILE A 289 4.34 14.58 -4.06
CA ILE A 289 3.40 14.32 -2.97
C ILE A 289 3.85 13.04 -2.29
N LEU A 290 4.07 13.09 -0.98
CA LEU A 290 4.37 11.91 -0.16
C LEU A 290 3.29 11.77 0.89
N SER A 291 2.71 10.58 0.99
CA SER A 291 1.81 10.19 2.07
C SER A 291 2.33 8.91 2.75
N PRO A 292 2.08 8.73 4.05
CA PRO A 292 2.77 7.71 4.83
C PRO A 292 1.99 6.38 4.82
N HIS A 293 1.84 5.76 3.62
CA HIS A 293 1.18 4.48 3.40
C HIS A 293 -0.25 4.45 3.98
N THR A 294 -1.04 5.43 3.59
CA THR A 294 -2.39 5.65 4.11
C THR A 294 -3.50 5.41 3.08
N ALA A 295 -3.17 4.94 1.87
CA ALA A 295 -4.16 4.71 0.82
C ALA A 295 -5.28 3.73 1.22
N PHE A 296 -4.99 2.78 2.11
CA PHE A 296 -5.97 1.82 2.64
C PHE A 296 -6.78 2.38 3.82
N TYR A 297 -6.41 3.52 4.40
CA TYR A 297 -6.89 3.93 5.71
C TYR A 297 -8.24 4.62 5.63
N THR A 298 -9.29 3.83 5.49
CA THR A 298 -10.70 4.22 5.56
C THR A 298 -11.40 3.43 6.66
N ALA A 299 -12.54 3.92 7.16
CA ALA A 299 -13.31 3.22 8.19
C ALA A 299 -13.79 1.84 7.70
N GLU A 300 -14.15 1.75 6.42
CA GLU A 300 -14.60 0.52 5.78
C GLU A 300 -13.46 -0.51 5.71
N ASP A 301 -12.29 -0.10 5.23
CA ASP A 301 -11.15 -1.00 5.08
C ASP A 301 -10.61 -1.45 6.44
N VAL A 302 -10.54 -0.56 7.44
CA VAL A 302 -10.15 -0.91 8.82
C VAL A 302 -11.12 -1.92 9.42
N ARG A 303 -12.44 -1.72 9.25
CA ARG A 303 -13.45 -2.71 9.68
C ARG A 303 -13.22 -4.06 8.99
N ASP A 304 -13.07 -4.07 7.67
CA ASP A 304 -12.90 -5.28 6.88
C ASP A 304 -11.61 -6.03 7.25
N MET A 305 -10.53 -5.30 7.56
CA MET A 305 -9.27 -5.85 8.06
C MET A 305 -9.47 -6.56 9.40
N VAL A 306 -10.13 -5.91 10.36
CA VAL A 306 -10.41 -6.50 11.67
C VAL A 306 -11.34 -7.72 11.52
N GLU A 307 -12.44 -7.58 10.75
CA GLU A 307 -13.37 -8.68 10.52
C GLU A 307 -12.68 -9.86 9.83
N GLY A 308 -11.77 -9.60 8.87
CA GLY A 308 -10.98 -10.63 8.19
C GLY A 308 -10.21 -11.52 9.18
N ILE A 309 -9.56 -10.93 10.18
CA ILE A 309 -8.83 -11.67 11.20
C ILE A 309 -9.75 -12.60 11.99
N PHE A 310 -10.89 -12.10 12.49
CA PHE A 310 -11.84 -12.92 13.24
C PHE A 310 -12.45 -14.02 12.36
N ARG A 311 -12.73 -13.73 11.10
CA ARG A 311 -13.22 -14.73 10.15
C ARG A 311 -12.19 -15.83 9.88
N SER A 312 -10.92 -15.50 9.64
CA SER A 312 -9.85 -16.49 9.47
C SER A 312 -9.75 -17.41 10.69
N CYS A 313 -9.80 -16.84 11.89
CA CYS A 313 -9.80 -17.66 13.12
C CYS A 313 -10.98 -18.59 13.22
N TYR A 314 -12.19 -18.11 12.88
CA TYR A 314 -13.39 -18.95 12.86
C TYR A 314 -13.28 -20.07 11.81
N GLU A 315 -12.71 -19.79 10.66
CA GLU A 315 -12.48 -20.77 9.60
C GLU A 315 -11.45 -21.83 10.04
N PHE A 316 -10.37 -21.44 10.68
CA PHE A 316 -9.40 -22.38 11.28
C PHE A 316 -10.04 -23.26 12.34
N GLU A 317 -10.86 -22.72 13.24
CA GLU A 317 -11.52 -23.47 14.31
C GLU A 317 -12.55 -24.47 13.75
N THR A 318 -13.26 -24.09 12.68
CA THR A 318 -14.28 -24.94 12.04
C THR A 318 -13.74 -25.87 10.96
N GLY A 319 -12.43 -25.88 10.71
CA GLY A 319 -11.79 -26.73 9.72
C GLY A 319 -12.06 -26.30 8.26
N LYS A 320 -12.55 -25.08 8.04
CA LYS A 320 -12.67 -24.50 6.69
C LYS A 320 -11.31 -23.97 6.24
N LYS A 321 -11.08 -24.01 4.92
CA LYS A 321 -9.87 -23.37 4.37
C LYS A 321 -9.99 -21.84 4.51
N PRO A 322 -8.99 -21.17 5.09
CA PRO A 322 -8.94 -19.71 5.08
C PRO A 322 -8.87 -19.18 3.64
N HIS A 323 -9.29 -17.94 3.44
CA HIS A 323 -9.31 -17.31 2.12
C HIS A 323 -7.98 -16.66 1.73
N GLY A 324 -6.97 -16.73 2.58
CA GLY A 324 -5.69 -16.07 2.42
C GLY A 324 -4.54 -16.98 2.01
N VAL A 325 -3.34 -16.62 2.43
CA VAL A 325 -2.09 -17.31 2.10
C VAL A 325 -1.96 -18.58 2.93
N GLU A 326 -1.96 -19.74 2.28
CA GLU A 326 -1.55 -21.00 2.94
C GLU A 326 -0.02 -21.06 2.98
N ALA A 327 0.59 -21.00 4.15
CA ALA A 327 1.98 -21.42 4.37
C ALA A 327 2.03 -22.89 4.74
#